data_c79c88794bcb7df4627eb22f959c5a3f
#
_entry.id   c79c88794bcb7df4627eb22f959c5a3f
#
_cell.length_a   1.000
_cell.length_b   1.000
_cell.length_c   1.000
_cell.angle_alpha   90.00
_cell.angle_beta   90.00
_cell.angle_gamma   90.00
#
_symmetry.space_group_name_H-M   'P 1'
#
loop_
_entity.id
_entity.type
_entity.pdbx_description
1 polymer ?
#
loop_
_entity_poly.entity_id
_entity_poly.type
_entity_poly.pdbx_seq_one_letter_code
_entity_poly.pdbx_strand_id
1 'polypeptide(L)'
;SRRLCTVSNAPGRRTTVVSPFPAGAGLYGCPTTVNNVESIAVVPTILRRSATWFAGFGNPKNEGTKLFQISGHVNKPCVVEESMSIPFRELIDKHAGGIRGGWDNLLAVIPGGSSVPLVPAEQIMDAPMDFDGLKALGSGLGTAAVIVMDKSTDIVRAISRISYFYKHESC
;
A
#
# COMPACT_ATOMS: atom_id res chain seq x y z
N SER A 1 1.51 -3.94 -14.04
CA SER A 1 2.03 -4.66 -15.21
C SER A 1 3.28 -5.43 -14.79
N ARG A 2 3.18 -6.76 -14.73
CA ARG A 2 4.36 -7.62 -14.53
C ARG A 2 5.30 -7.42 -15.71
N ARG A 3 6.49 -6.92 -15.48
CA ARG A 3 7.60 -7.13 -16.41
C ARG A 3 7.86 -8.64 -16.40
N LEU A 4 7.55 -9.32 -17.48
CA LEU A 4 7.96 -10.70 -17.68
C LEU A 4 9.48 -10.71 -17.85
N CYS A 5 10.21 -10.88 -16.76
CA CYS A 5 11.61 -11.23 -16.83
C CYS A 5 11.71 -12.70 -17.19
N THR A 6 11.88 -13.03 -18.45
CA THR A 6 12.28 -14.37 -18.86
C THR A 6 13.76 -14.54 -18.56
N VAL A 7 14.07 -15.21 -17.45
CA VAL A 7 15.42 -15.66 -17.14
C VAL A 7 15.70 -16.89 -18.01
N SER A 8 16.48 -16.74 -19.06
CA SER A 8 17.04 -17.91 -19.74
C SER A 8 18.18 -18.47 -18.88
N ASN A 9 18.12 -19.75 -18.50
CA ASN A 9 19.12 -20.45 -17.69
C ASN A 9 20.45 -20.74 -18.45
N ALA A 10 20.82 -19.94 -19.43
CA ALA A 10 22.12 -20.06 -20.09
C ALA A 10 23.17 -19.27 -19.28
N PRO A 11 24.28 -19.89 -18.88
CA PRO A 11 25.34 -19.16 -18.17
C PRO A 11 25.92 -18.08 -19.08
N GLY A 12 25.73 -16.80 -18.69
CA GLY A 12 26.42 -15.66 -19.27
C GLY A 12 25.60 -14.62 -20.05
N ARG A 13 24.29 -14.76 -20.28
CA ARG A 13 23.48 -13.72 -20.91
C ARG A 13 22.13 -13.52 -20.21
N ARG A 14 22.02 -12.47 -19.42
CA ARG A 14 20.72 -11.89 -19.07
C ARG A 14 20.22 -11.06 -20.26
N THR A 15 19.42 -11.65 -21.11
CA THR A 15 18.62 -10.87 -22.05
C THR A 15 17.36 -10.41 -21.35
N THR A 16 17.38 -9.20 -20.82
CA THR A 16 16.14 -8.53 -20.41
C THR A 16 15.40 -8.14 -21.70
N VAL A 17 14.39 -8.90 -22.06
CA VAL A 17 13.42 -8.45 -23.06
C VAL A 17 12.58 -7.35 -22.39
N VAL A 18 12.96 -6.11 -22.63
CA VAL A 18 12.13 -4.97 -22.24
C VAL A 18 10.89 -5.00 -23.12
N SER A 19 9.74 -5.38 -22.54
CA SER A 19 8.45 -5.23 -23.21
C SER A 19 8.27 -3.77 -23.63
N PRO A 20 7.72 -3.50 -24.82
CA PRO A 20 7.40 -2.15 -25.23
C PRO A 20 6.46 -1.51 -24.19
N PHE A 21 6.62 -0.19 -23.99
CA PHE A 21 5.77 0.54 -23.07
C PHE A 21 4.31 0.48 -23.58
N PRO A 22 3.32 0.11 -22.75
CA PRO A 22 1.95 -0.15 -23.20
C PRO A 22 1.30 1.00 -23.97
N ALA A 23 1.66 2.26 -23.65
CA ALA A 23 1.16 3.42 -24.38
C ALA A 23 1.61 3.46 -25.86
N GLY A 24 2.74 2.82 -26.20
CA GLY A 24 3.22 2.69 -27.58
C GLY A 24 2.71 1.41 -28.25
N ALA A 25 2.83 0.28 -27.58
CA ALA A 25 2.40 -1.04 -28.08
C ALA A 25 2.02 -1.95 -26.92
N GLY A 26 0.74 -2.06 -26.62
CA GLY A 26 0.18 -2.89 -25.55
C GLY A 26 -0.61 -4.07 -26.07
N LEU A 27 -1.87 -4.18 -25.66
CA LEU A 27 -2.78 -5.26 -26.03
C LEU A 27 -2.99 -5.30 -27.55
N TYR A 28 -2.81 -6.45 -28.14
CA TYR A 28 -2.87 -6.66 -29.61
C TYR A 28 -1.92 -5.77 -30.43
N GLY A 29 -0.82 -5.29 -29.82
CA GLY A 29 0.11 -4.37 -30.49
C GLY A 29 -0.41 -2.94 -30.63
N CYS A 30 -1.56 -2.62 -30.04
CA CYS A 30 -2.18 -1.30 -30.08
C CYS A 30 -1.75 -0.44 -28.85
N PRO A 31 -1.76 0.90 -28.98
CA PRO A 31 -1.61 1.78 -27.83
C PRO A 31 -2.64 1.46 -26.75
N THR A 32 -2.19 1.24 -25.52
CA THR A 32 -3.03 0.73 -24.43
C THR A 32 -2.83 1.55 -23.17
N THR A 33 -3.92 2.04 -22.59
CA THR A 33 -3.90 2.64 -21.24
C THR A 33 -3.92 1.54 -20.18
N VAL A 34 -3.14 1.74 -19.11
CA VAL A 34 -3.10 0.83 -17.96
C VAL A 34 -3.54 1.61 -16.72
N ASN A 35 -4.57 1.12 -16.07
CA ASN A 35 -5.12 1.73 -14.86
C ASN A 35 -5.12 0.74 -13.69
N ASN A 36 -5.03 1.26 -12.47
CA ASN A 36 -5.19 0.46 -11.27
C ASN A 36 -6.64 -0.07 -11.18
N VAL A 37 -6.79 -1.34 -10.81
CA VAL A 37 -8.10 -2.00 -10.70
C VAL A 37 -9.00 -1.30 -9.69
N GLU A 38 -8.48 -0.86 -8.56
CA GLU A 38 -9.23 -0.12 -7.54
C GLU A 38 -9.80 1.19 -8.12
N SER A 39 -9.00 1.93 -8.89
CA SER A 39 -9.47 3.16 -9.56
C SER A 39 -10.57 2.89 -10.58
N ILE A 40 -10.46 1.82 -11.37
CA ILE A 40 -11.48 1.47 -12.37
C ILE A 40 -12.76 0.94 -11.70
N ALA A 41 -12.64 0.19 -10.63
CA ALA A 41 -13.80 -0.40 -9.93
C ALA A 41 -14.75 0.67 -9.37
N VAL A 42 -14.24 1.82 -8.95
CA VAL A 42 -15.07 2.90 -8.39
C VAL A 42 -15.74 3.77 -9.46
N VAL A 43 -15.23 3.78 -10.69
CA VAL A 43 -15.73 4.65 -11.79
C VAL A 43 -17.24 4.53 -12.00
N PRO A 44 -17.87 3.34 -12.11
CA PRO A 44 -19.31 3.23 -12.30
C PRO A 44 -20.11 3.86 -11.15
N THR A 45 -19.60 3.80 -9.93
CA THR A 45 -20.24 4.39 -8.75
C THR A 45 -20.13 5.92 -8.79
N ILE A 46 -18.98 6.46 -9.18
CA ILE A 46 -18.79 7.91 -9.36
C ILE A 46 -19.72 8.45 -10.45
N LEU A 47 -19.85 7.75 -11.57
CA LEU A 47 -20.75 8.15 -12.66
C LEU A 47 -22.23 8.16 -12.24
N ARG A 48 -22.63 7.23 -11.36
CA ARG A 48 -24.01 7.19 -10.84
C ARG A 48 -24.28 8.21 -9.74
N ARG A 49 -23.29 8.52 -8.89
CA ARG A 49 -23.47 9.33 -7.67
C ARG A 49 -22.93 10.75 -7.78
N SER A 50 -22.08 11.02 -8.74
CA SER A 50 -21.36 12.27 -9.03
C SER A 50 -19.96 12.37 -8.43
N ALA A 51 -19.14 13.22 -9.05
CA ALA A 51 -17.81 13.55 -8.56
C ALA A 51 -17.85 14.23 -7.18
N THR A 52 -18.83 15.11 -6.94
CA THR A 52 -19.01 15.79 -5.65
C THR A 52 -19.28 14.82 -4.51
N TRP A 53 -20.04 13.76 -4.78
CA TRP A 53 -20.25 12.71 -3.79
C TRP A 53 -18.93 12.02 -3.42
N PHE A 54 -18.10 11.67 -4.39
CA PHE A 54 -16.82 10.99 -4.14
C PHE A 54 -15.82 11.91 -3.46
N ALA A 55 -15.77 13.19 -3.83
CA ALA A 55 -14.93 14.21 -3.20
C ALA A 55 -15.37 14.56 -1.77
N GLY A 56 -16.54 14.09 -1.32
CA GLY A 56 -17.00 14.22 0.06
C GLY A 56 -16.34 13.26 1.05
N PHE A 57 -15.51 12.31 0.57
CA PHE A 57 -14.70 11.41 1.41
C PHE A 57 -13.27 11.90 1.49
N GLY A 58 -12.66 11.83 2.66
CA GLY A 58 -11.27 12.25 2.86
C GLY A 58 -11.10 13.77 3.00
N ASN A 59 -9.84 14.16 3.09
CA ASN A 59 -9.45 15.58 3.19
C ASN A 59 -9.22 16.18 1.79
N PRO A 60 -9.31 17.52 1.62
CA PRO A 60 -8.96 18.18 0.36
C PRO A 60 -7.59 17.75 -0.18
N LYS A 61 -7.51 17.42 -1.46
CA LYS A 61 -6.38 16.82 -2.20
C LYS A 61 -6.08 15.34 -1.90
N ASN A 62 -6.80 14.76 -0.95
CA ASN A 62 -6.74 13.32 -0.62
C ASN A 62 -8.15 12.74 -0.54
N GLU A 63 -9.00 13.10 -1.51
CA GLU A 63 -10.40 12.71 -1.55
C GLU A 63 -10.57 11.24 -1.99
N GLY A 64 -11.71 10.67 -1.61
CA GLY A 64 -12.16 9.35 -2.03
C GLY A 64 -12.02 8.28 -0.97
N THR A 65 -12.15 7.03 -1.41
CA THR A 65 -12.02 5.83 -0.59
C THR A 65 -10.78 5.04 -0.97
N LYS A 66 -10.31 4.21 -0.05
CA LYS A 66 -9.15 3.34 -0.25
C LYS A 66 -9.36 1.97 0.40
N LEU A 67 -8.87 0.92 -0.26
CA LEU A 67 -8.76 -0.41 0.33
C LEU A 67 -7.52 -0.48 1.21
N PHE A 68 -7.72 -0.62 2.52
CA PHE A 68 -6.64 -0.83 3.48
C PHE A 68 -6.49 -2.33 3.78
N GLN A 69 -5.28 -2.85 3.59
CA GLN A 69 -4.93 -4.24 3.92
C GLN A 69 -4.16 -4.25 5.24
N ILE A 70 -4.86 -4.51 6.33
CA ILE A 70 -4.31 -4.45 7.69
C ILE A 70 -3.79 -5.82 8.11
N SER A 71 -2.51 -5.90 8.45
CA SER A 71 -1.83 -7.14 8.81
C SER A 71 -0.79 -6.93 9.92
N GLY A 72 -0.12 -8.01 10.31
CA GLY A 72 0.88 -8.00 11.38
C GLY A 72 0.24 -8.20 12.75
N HIS A 73 0.72 -7.46 13.76
CA HIS A 73 0.36 -7.67 15.16
C HIS A 73 -0.90 -6.90 15.59
N VAL A 74 -1.97 -7.09 14.84
CA VAL A 74 -3.33 -6.64 15.19
C VAL A 74 -4.17 -7.82 15.69
N ASN A 75 -5.28 -7.55 16.38
CA ASN A 75 -6.15 -8.60 16.89
C ASN A 75 -6.91 -9.32 15.77
N LYS A 76 -7.23 -8.62 14.68
CA LYS A 76 -8.05 -9.12 13.57
C LYS A 76 -7.51 -8.59 12.23
N PRO A 77 -6.54 -9.27 11.58
CA PRO A 77 -6.11 -8.90 10.24
C PRO A 77 -7.28 -8.89 9.26
N CYS A 78 -7.37 -7.85 8.44
CA CYS A 78 -8.52 -7.68 7.53
C CYS A 78 -8.17 -6.81 6.32
N VAL A 79 -9.05 -6.85 5.32
CA VAL A 79 -9.05 -5.90 4.21
C VAL A 79 -10.37 -5.14 4.29
N VAL A 80 -10.30 -3.81 4.30
CA VAL A 80 -11.48 -2.94 4.45
C VAL A 80 -11.40 -1.76 3.49
N GLU A 81 -12.55 -1.33 2.99
CA GLU A 81 -12.68 -0.05 2.31
C GLU A 81 -13.03 1.01 3.35
N GLU A 82 -12.29 2.12 3.34
CA GLU A 82 -12.53 3.23 4.24
C GLU A 82 -12.25 4.56 3.53
N SER A 83 -12.76 5.64 4.10
CA SER A 83 -12.47 6.99 3.64
C SER A 83 -10.98 7.28 3.74
N MET A 84 -10.43 7.97 2.74
CA MET A 84 -9.09 8.53 2.84
C MET A 84 -9.01 9.47 4.05
N SER A 85 -7.80 9.66 4.55
CA SER A 85 -7.50 10.53 5.71
C SER A 85 -8.08 10.07 7.05
N ILE A 86 -8.62 8.83 7.13
CA ILE A 86 -8.97 8.26 8.43
C ILE A 86 -7.74 8.23 9.33
N PRO A 87 -7.82 8.65 10.63
CA PRO A 87 -6.71 8.52 11.55
C PRO A 87 -6.28 7.06 11.73
N PHE A 88 -4.97 6.79 11.78
CA PHE A 88 -4.46 5.43 11.92
C PHE A 88 -5.07 4.68 13.10
N ARG A 89 -5.15 5.33 14.28
CA ARG A 89 -5.77 4.74 15.47
C ARG A 89 -7.21 4.31 15.21
N GLU A 90 -8.02 5.20 14.62
CA GLU A 90 -9.42 4.90 14.31
C GLU A 90 -9.54 3.73 13.32
N LEU A 91 -8.72 3.71 12.28
CA LEU A 91 -8.68 2.61 11.30
C LEU A 91 -8.43 1.26 11.98
N ILE A 92 -7.44 1.21 12.89
CA ILE A 92 -7.07 -0.03 13.58
C ILE A 92 -8.12 -0.45 14.61
N ASP A 93 -8.65 0.46 15.41
CA ASP A 93 -9.65 0.14 16.42
C ASP A 93 -10.97 -0.30 15.79
N LYS A 94 -11.44 0.42 14.78
CA LYS A 94 -12.70 0.17 14.11
C LYS A 94 -12.74 -1.17 13.37
N HIS A 95 -11.66 -1.53 12.69
CA HIS A 95 -11.66 -2.67 11.76
C HIS A 95 -10.82 -3.86 12.23
N ALA A 96 -9.66 -3.59 12.82
CA ALA A 96 -8.71 -4.63 13.23
C ALA A 96 -8.81 -5.01 14.72
N GLY A 97 -9.72 -4.38 15.47
CA GLY A 97 -9.95 -4.67 16.89
C GLY A 97 -8.79 -4.27 17.79
N GLY A 98 -7.97 -3.31 17.36
CA GLY A 98 -6.82 -2.81 18.12
C GLY A 98 -5.53 -3.60 17.90
N ILE A 99 -4.49 -3.16 18.59
CA ILE A 99 -3.16 -3.77 18.58
C ILE A 99 -3.13 -4.98 19.52
N ARG A 100 -2.44 -6.03 19.14
CA ARG A 100 -2.21 -7.20 19.99
C ARG A 100 -1.46 -6.79 21.27
N GLY A 101 -2.07 -7.01 22.42
CA GLY A 101 -1.54 -6.58 23.72
C GLY A 101 -1.74 -5.10 24.04
N GLY A 102 -2.57 -4.38 23.27
CA GLY A 102 -2.93 -2.98 23.49
C GLY A 102 -2.01 -1.98 22.80
N TRP A 103 -2.41 -0.71 22.81
CA TRP A 103 -1.69 0.37 22.13
C TRP A 103 -0.28 0.61 22.66
N ASP A 104 -0.06 0.41 23.95
CA ASP A 104 1.27 0.52 24.57
C ASP A 104 2.27 -0.51 24.04
N ASN A 105 1.78 -1.58 23.42
CA ASN A 105 2.60 -2.62 22.78
C ASN A 105 2.98 -2.30 21.33
N LEU A 106 2.46 -1.23 20.73
CA LEU A 106 2.85 -0.83 19.39
C LEU A 106 4.33 -0.40 19.37
N LEU A 107 5.09 -0.88 18.40
CA LEU A 107 6.48 -0.50 18.15
C LEU A 107 6.59 0.40 16.92
N ALA A 108 6.12 -0.09 15.78
CA ALA A 108 6.23 0.62 14.51
C ALA A 108 5.21 0.09 13.50
N VAL A 109 5.01 0.84 12.43
CA VAL A 109 4.08 0.49 11.33
C VAL A 109 4.74 0.75 9.98
N ILE A 110 4.54 -0.13 9.02
CA ILE A 110 4.73 0.18 7.60
C ILE A 110 3.33 0.50 7.05
N PRO A 111 3.03 1.78 6.72
CA PRO A 111 1.65 2.18 6.42
C PRO A 111 1.19 1.90 4.99
N GLY A 112 2.12 1.67 4.07
CA GLY A 112 1.84 1.63 2.63
C GLY A 112 2.45 0.45 1.88
N GLY A 113 2.79 -0.63 2.57
CA GLY A 113 3.47 -1.79 2.00
C GLY A 113 4.99 -1.70 2.09
N SER A 114 5.68 -2.79 1.76
CA SER A 114 7.11 -2.94 1.98
C SER A 114 8.00 -1.94 1.22
N SER A 115 7.45 -1.17 0.28
CA SER A 115 8.18 -0.18 -0.51
C SER A 115 8.26 1.21 0.14
N VAL A 116 7.60 1.41 1.28
CA VAL A 116 7.65 2.67 2.02
C VAL A 116 8.35 2.50 3.37
N PRO A 117 9.00 3.55 3.91
CA PRO A 117 9.64 3.51 5.21
C PRO A 117 8.67 3.18 6.35
N LEU A 118 9.17 2.48 7.36
CA LEU A 118 8.45 2.27 8.60
C LEU A 118 8.37 3.56 9.42
N VAL A 119 7.29 3.72 10.18
CA VAL A 119 7.03 4.87 11.05
C VAL A 119 6.95 4.39 12.49
N PRO A 120 7.67 5.00 13.44
CA PRO A 120 7.57 4.68 14.87
C PRO A 120 6.17 4.93 15.45
N ALA A 121 5.84 4.20 16.53
CA ALA A 121 4.53 4.26 17.18
C ALA A 121 4.09 5.68 17.54
N GLU A 122 4.98 6.47 18.17
CA GLU A 122 4.68 7.83 18.62
C GLU A 122 4.33 8.82 17.50
N GLN A 123 4.72 8.52 16.26
CA GLN A 123 4.49 9.40 15.12
C GLN A 123 3.24 9.02 14.33
N ILE A 124 2.86 7.74 14.34
CA ILE A 124 1.79 7.22 13.49
C ILE A 124 0.40 7.31 14.12
N MET A 125 0.31 7.35 15.45
CA MET A 125 -0.95 7.13 16.18
C MET A 125 -2.11 7.99 15.69
N ASP A 126 -1.90 9.29 15.53
CA ASP A 126 -2.93 10.24 15.13
C ASP A 126 -2.77 10.72 13.68
N ALA A 127 -1.87 10.06 12.94
CA ALA A 127 -1.60 10.44 11.55
C ALA A 127 -2.80 10.11 10.65
N PRO A 128 -3.19 11.02 9.75
CA PRO A 128 -4.17 10.71 8.73
C PRO A 128 -3.56 9.72 7.73
N MET A 129 -4.33 8.69 7.41
CA MET A 129 -3.94 7.65 6.45
C MET A 129 -4.23 8.15 5.02
N ASP A 130 -3.41 9.10 4.57
CA ASP A 130 -3.45 9.69 3.24
C ASP A 130 -2.05 9.99 2.69
N PHE A 131 -1.98 10.53 1.47
CA PHE A 131 -0.70 10.78 0.81
C PHE A 131 0.11 11.88 1.51
N ASP A 132 -0.53 12.97 1.88
CA ASP A 132 0.15 14.14 2.46
C ASP A 132 0.54 13.88 3.92
N GLY A 133 -0.34 13.28 4.73
CA GLY A 133 -0.07 12.95 6.12
C GLY A 133 1.09 11.98 6.27
N LEU A 134 1.10 10.88 5.53
CA LEU A 134 2.18 9.90 5.61
C LEU A 134 3.49 10.40 4.98
N LYS A 135 3.41 11.27 3.96
CA LYS A 135 4.59 11.94 3.40
C LYS A 135 5.24 12.89 4.41
N ALA A 136 4.45 13.60 5.20
CA ALA A 136 4.95 14.47 6.27
C ALA A 136 5.74 13.70 7.34
N LEU A 137 5.44 12.40 7.54
CA LEU A 137 6.17 11.50 8.44
C LEU A 137 7.38 10.82 7.78
N GLY A 138 7.76 11.23 6.56
CA GLY A 138 8.85 10.61 5.81
C GLY A 138 8.54 9.23 5.25
N SER A 139 7.26 8.85 5.16
CA SER A 139 6.79 7.57 4.62
C SER A 139 5.85 7.80 3.43
N GLY A 140 4.87 6.93 3.21
CA GLY A 140 3.89 7.07 2.15
C GLY A 140 2.75 6.09 2.24
N LEU A 141 1.62 6.43 1.62
CA LEU A 141 0.44 5.56 1.57
C LEU A 141 0.66 4.32 0.69
N GLY A 142 1.46 4.43 -0.37
CA GLY A 142 1.78 3.32 -1.27
C GLY A 142 0.53 2.55 -1.72
N THR A 143 0.49 1.26 -1.41
CA THR A 143 -0.65 0.38 -1.69
C THR A 143 -1.67 0.32 -0.54
N ALA A 144 -1.50 1.10 0.53
CA ALA A 144 -2.26 1.01 1.78
C ALA A 144 -2.22 -0.39 2.44
N ALA A 145 -1.14 -1.14 2.21
CA ALA A 145 -0.86 -2.39 2.91
C ALA A 145 -0.20 -2.07 4.25
N VAL A 146 -1.02 -2.01 5.30
CA VAL A 146 -0.60 -1.64 6.65
C VAL A 146 -0.04 -2.86 7.37
N ILE A 147 1.23 -2.79 7.75
CA ILE A 147 1.91 -3.86 8.50
C ILE A 147 2.25 -3.34 9.89
N VAL A 148 1.56 -3.85 10.89
CA VAL A 148 1.71 -3.45 12.29
C VAL A 148 2.73 -4.33 12.99
N MET A 149 3.67 -3.72 13.70
CA MET A 149 4.72 -4.39 14.47
C MET A 149 4.62 -4.01 15.95
N ASP A 150 4.50 -5.00 16.81
CA ASP A 150 4.52 -4.81 18.25
C ASP A 150 5.95 -4.90 18.81
N LYS A 151 6.10 -4.63 20.10
CA LYS A 151 7.41 -4.63 20.82
C LYS A 151 8.14 -5.98 20.81
N SER A 152 7.50 -7.07 20.40
CA SER A 152 8.17 -8.36 20.22
C SER A 152 8.92 -8.46 18.88
N THR A 153 8.75 -7.48 17.98
CA THR A 153 9.37 -7.47 16.67
C THR A 153 10.82 -7.03 16.73
N ASP A 154 11.71 -7.84 16.18
CA ASP A 154 13.07 -7.43 15.84
C ASP A 154 13.05 -6.68 14.49
N ILE A 155 13.20 -5.37 14.52
CA ILE A 155 13.14 -4.49 13.34
C ILE A 155 14.26 -4.82 12.35
N VAL A 156 15.46 -5.16 12.81
CA VAL A 156 16.58 -5.51 11.92
C VAL A 156 16.25 -6.78 11.14
N ARG A 157 15.67 -7.77 11.82
CA ARG A 157 15.24 -9.02 11.18
C ARG A 157 14.08 -8.78 10.21
N ALA A 158 13.15 -7.90 10.53
CA ALA A 158 12.04 -7.54 9.66
C ALA A 158 12.56 -6.87 8.37
N ILE A 159 13.47 -5.91 8.47
CA ILE A 159 14.11 -5.25 7.31
C ILE A 159 14.92 -6.25 6.49
N SER A 160 15.68 -7.12 7.14
CA SER A 160 16.44 -8.19 6.47
C SER A 160 15.51 -9.11 5.65
N ARG A 161 14.33 -9.45 6.20
CA ARG A 161 13.33 -10.26 5.49
C ARG A 161 12.75 -9.56 4.26
N ILE A 162 12.48 -8.27 4.36
CA ILE A 162 12.03 -7.44 3.24
C ILE A 162 13.12 -7.37 2.16
N SER A 163 14.37 -7.14 2.55
CA SER A 163 15.52 -7.11 1.63
C SER A 163 15.72 -8.45 0.92
N TYR A 164 15.54 -9.56 1.64
CA TYR A 164 15.58 -10.91 1.05
C TYR A 164 14.47 -11.09 0.01
N PHE A 165 13.24 -10.64 0.30
CA PHE A 165 12.13 -10.66 -0.65
C PHE A 165 12.48 -9.87 -1.93
N TYR A 166 12.95 -8.64 -1.80
CA TYR A 166 13.32 -7.81 -2.95
C TYR A 166 14.45 -8.41 -3.77
N LYS A 167 15.42 -9.06 -3.13
CA LYS A 167 16.51 -9.75 -3.83
C LYS A 167 15.99 -10.88 -4.75
N HIS A 168 14.92 -11.56 -4.36
CA HIS A 168 14.36 -12.69 -5.11
C HIS A 168 13.32 -12.26 -6.14
N GLU A 169 12.60 -11.16 -5.89
CA GLU A 169 11.53 -10.66 -6.77
C GLU A 169 12.03 -9.58 -7.74
N SER A 170 13.25 -9.08 -7.55
CA SER A 170 13.87 -8.08 -8.44
C SER A 170 14.46 -8.74 -9.68
N CYS A 171 14.25 -8.10 -10.83
CA CYS A 171 14.97 -8.38 -12.07
C CYS A 171 16.33 -7.66 -12.02
#